data_78a617feed46b10899806bd1c03aeb58
#
_entry.id   78a617feed46b10899806bd1c03aeb58
#
_cell.length_a   1.000
_cell.length_b   1.000
_cell.length_c   1.000
_cell.angle_alpha   90.00
_cell.angle_beta   90.00
_cell.angle_gamma   90.00
#
_symmetry.space_group_name_H-M   'P 1'
#
loop_
_entity.id
_entity.type
_entity.pdbx_description
1 polymer ?
#
loop_
_entity_poly.entity_id
_entity_poly.type
_entity_poly.pdbx_seq_one_letter_code
_entity_poly.pdbx_strand_id
1 'polypeptide(L)'
;MAATVSFAGYAQRTDGTTKSLLKAETEFAESVTKNGTKSAFHSFSANDALVFRPNPVNAKTFYASQPNDKNLSWTPDYARVSRSGDWGFTSGAYTVEGAEKSYGQYLSVWKAINGKWELVLDIGTSHNKPLHPVTQYFQDPKDYYKPQFAGPKQLAAGKEIILTTEKTMSAMLKSHGIGAFGGFLNPDARVVFPGYEPIIGKDKAVAFYNSMMSKISFKTTQADKAAGGDFAYTYGVATVDYRTDLRESFNYVFIYERQPDHNWNLISQIYTPAER
;
A
#
# COMPACT_ATOMS: atom_id res chain seq x y z
N MET A 1 -41.80 18.15 3.94
CA MET A 1 -40.50 18.03 4.65
C MET A 1 -40.01 16.61 4.46
N ALA A 2 -39.03 16.43 3.60
CA ALA A 2 -38.40 15.13 3.37
C ALA A 2 -37.22 15.02 4.34
N ALA A 3 -37.30 14.08 5.27
CA ALA A 3 -36.20 13.76 6.17
C ALA A 3 -35.07 13.07 5.35
N THR A 4 -33.98 13.76 5.09
CA THR A 4 -32.76 13.18 4.59
C THR A 4 -32.12 12.37 5.73
N VAL A 5 -32.33 11.06 5.70
CA VAL A 5 -31.62 10.14 6.60
C VAL A 5 -30.19 10.04 6.08
N SER A 6 -29.26 10.69 6.78
CA SER A 6 -27.81 10.54 6.55
C SER A 6 -27.39 9.14 6.98
N PHE A 7 -27.25 8.22 6.03
CA PHE A 7 -26.69 6.88 6.25
C PHE A 7 -25.14 6.85 6.31
N ALA A 8 -24.50 7.97 6.52
CA ALA A 8 -23.06 8.09 6.52
C ALA A 8 -22.48 8.09 7.93
N GLY A 9 -22.31 6.95 8.57
CA GLY A 9 -21.67 6.98 9.88
C GLY A 9 -21.35 5.67 10.57
N TYR A 10 -21.88 4.55 10.13
CA TYR A 10 -21.70 3.28 10.86
C TYR A 10 -20.70 2.31 10.19
N ALA A 11 -20.47 2.49 8.91
CA ALA A 11 -19.78 1.56 8.05
C ALA A 11 -18.27 1.47 8.29
N GLN A 12 -17.59 2.59 8.53
CA GLN A 12 -16.14 2.66 8.72
C GLN A 12 -15.69 2.49 10.18
N ARG A 13 -16.59 2.15 11.10
CA ARG A 13 -16.18 1.98 12.51
C ARG A 13 -15.16 0.86 12.63
N THR A 14 -14.06 1.17 13.34
CA THR A 14 -13.00 0.19 13.60
C THR A 14 -13.11 -0.37 15.01
N ASP A 15 -12.91 -1.69 15.10
CA ASP A 15 -12.59 -2.39 16.34
C ASP A 15 -11.10 -2.76 16.40
N GLY A 16 -10.30 -2.33 15.41
CA GLY A 16 -8.87 -2.60 15.29
C GLY A 16 -8.54 -3.97 14.72
N THR A 17 -9.53 -4.72 14.18
CA THR A 17 -9.31 -6.04 13.59
C THR A 17 -9.17 -5.97 12.06
N THR A 18 -8.52 -6.98 11.47
CA THR A 18 -8.46 -7.16 10.02
C THR A 18 -9.86 -7.30 9.41
N LYS A 19 -10.79 -7.92 10.13
CA LYS A 19 -12.19 -8.04 9.69
C LYS A 19 -12.85 -6.68 9.54
N SER A 20 -12.65 -5.76 10.49
CA SER A 20 -13.20 -4.39 10.39
C SER A 20 -12.56 -3.58 9.29
N LEU A 21 -11.26 -3.78 9.03
CA LEU A 21 -10.55 -3.17 7.92
C LEU A 21 -11.08 -3.67 6.57
N LEU A 22 -11.22 -4.99 6.40
CA LEU A 22 -11.79 -5.59 5.19
C LEU A 22 -13.22 -5.11 4.92
N LYS A 23 -14.01 -4.92 5.98
CA LYS A 23 -15.34 -4.35 5.85
C LYS A 23 -15.28 -2.92 5.31
N ALA A 24 -14.42 -2.06 5.85
CA ALA A 24 -14.23 -0.69 5.37
C ALA A 24 -13.77 -0.67 3.90
N GLU A 25 -12.83 -1.54 3.51
CA GLU A 25 -12.36 -1.69 2.14
C GLU A 25 -13.48 -2.11 1.18
N THR A 26 -14.29 -3.10 1.58
CA THR A 26 -15.42 -3.57 0.77
C THR A 26 -16.47 -2.49 0.59
N GLU A 27 -16.81 -1.76 1.65
CA GLU A 27 -17.76 -0.65 1.59
C GLU A 27 -17.25 0.51 0.74
N PHE A 28 -15.94 0.74 0.73
CA PHE A 28 -15.31 1.71 -0.16
C PHE A 28 -15.47 1.28 -1.63
N ALA A 29 -15.16 0.02 -1.95
CA ALA A 29 -15.35 -0.52 -3.31
C ALA A 29 -16.82 -0.46 -3.76
N GLU A 30 -17.75 -0.84 -2.88
CA GLU A 30 -19.19 -0.73 -3.14
C GLU A 30 -19.63 0.74 -3.34
N SER A 31 -19.04 1.67 -2.58
CA SER A 31 -19.34 3.10 -2.73
C SER A 31 -18.91 3.62 -4.08
N VAL A 32 -17.79 3.15 -4.65
CA VAL A 32 -17.37 3.52 -6.01
C VAL A 32 -18.41 3.06 -7.04
N THR A 33 -18.86 1.81 -6.97
CA THR A 33 -19.85 1.29 -7.93
C THR A 33 -21.23 1.94 -7.80
N LYS A 34 -21.62 2.31 -6.58
CA LYS A 34 -22.93 2.96 -6.32
C LYS A 34 -22.88 4.47 -6.58
N ASN A 35 -21.89 5.15 -6.04
CA ASN A 35 -21.85 6.61 -5.93
C ASN A 35 -20.79 7.27 -6.82
N GLY A 36 -19.87 6.48 -7.39
CA GLY A 36 -18.74 6.92 -8.20
C GLY A 36 -17.48 7.23 -7.42
N THR A 37 -16.36 7.27 -8.11
CA THR A 37 -15.01 7.46 -7.56
C THR A 37 -14.87 8.75 -6.74
N LYS A 38 -15.35 9.89 -7.29
CA LYS A 38 -15.30 11.19 -6.60
C LYS A 38 -15.96 11.14 -5.23
N SER A 39 -17.19 10.64 -5.16
CA SER A 39 -17.98 10.57 -3.94
C SER A 39 -17.36 9.60 -2.92
N ALA A 40 -16.88 8.45 -3.39
CA ALA A 40 -16.29 7.43 -2.55
C ALA A 40 -14.96 7.92 -1.95
N PHE A 41 -14.02 8.41 -2.76
CA PHE A 41 -12.75 8.93 -2.24
C PHE A 41 -12.95 10.13 -1.31
N HIS A 42 -13.92 11.01 -1.58
CA HIS A 42 -14.24 12.10 -0.66
C HIS A 42 -14.67 11.59 0.73
N SER A 43 -15.46 10.51 0.76
CA SER A 43 -16.06 9.98 2.00
C SER A 43 -15.10 9.11 2.81
N PHE A 44 -14.22 8.35 2.15
CA PHE A 44 -13.36 7.35 2.79
C PHE A 44 -11.93 7.85 3.06
N SER A 45 -11.46 8.88 2.36
CA SER A 45 -10.11 9.40 2.53
C SER A 45 -9.97 10.35 3.72
N ALA A 46 -8.85 10.24 4.42
CA ALA A 46 -8.40 11.29 5.33
C ALA A 46 -8.16 12.62 4.58
N ASN A 47 -8.07 13.73 5.27
CA ASN A 47 -7.91 15.03 4.63
C ASN A 47 -6.56 15.19 3.91
N ASP A 48 -5.53 14.52 4.41
CA ASP A 48 -4.18 14.51 3.86
C ASP A 48 -3.83 13.23 3.08
N ALA A 49 -4.83 12.41 2.77
CA ALA A 49 -4.66 11.18 2.01
C ALA A 49 -4.02 11.41 0.65
N LEU A 50 -3.14 10.50 0.25
CA LEU A 50 -2.43 10.55 -1.02
C LEU A 50 -2.92 9.46 -1.98
N VAL A 51 -3.00 9.80 -3.26
CA VAL A 51 -3.15 8.86 -4.38
C VAL A 51 -2.03 9.10 -5.38
N PHE A 52 -1.59 8.05 -6.06
CA PHE A 52 -0.53 8.13 -7.08
C PHE A 52 -1.16 8.19 -8.47
N ARG A 53 -1.08 9.38 -9.14
CA ARG A 53 -1.76 9.65 -10.43
C ARG A 53 -0.96 10.60 -11.35
N PRO A 54 0.13 10.23 -11.99
CA PRO A 54 1.06 9.17 -11.63
C PRO A 54 1.84 9.48 -10.35
N ASN A 55 2.13 10.76 -10.09
CA ASN A 55 2.84 11.22 -8.90
C ASN A 55 1.89 11.37 -7.69
N PRO A 56 2.41 11.35 -6.45
CA PRO A 56 1.56 11.48 -5.26
C PRO A 56 0.88 12.84 -5.21
N VAL A 57 -0.45 12.83 -5.11
CA VAL A 57 -1.32 14.02 -4.99
C VAL A 57 -2.36 13.79 -3.91
N ASN A 58 -2.92 14.87 -3.37
CA ASN A 58 -4.00 14.75 -2.38
C ASN A 58 -5.23 14.10 -3.01
N ALA A 59 -5.75 13.03 -2.39
CA ALA A 59 -6.84 12.23 -2.91
C ALA A 59 -8.12 13.04 -3.15
N LYS A 60 -8.54 13.81 -2.14
CA LYS A 60 -9.77 14.61 -2.22
C LYS A 60 -9.69 15.68 -3.29
N THR A 61 -8.56 16.37 -3.37
CA THR A 61 -8.32 17.42 -4.38
C THR A 61 -8.30 16.83 -5.79
N PHE A 62 -7.59 15.70 -5.98
CA PHE A 62 -7.53 15.04 -7.27
C PHE A 62 -8.91 14.61 -7.73
N TYR A 63 -9.62 13.81 -6.95
CA TYR A 63 -10.91 13.27 -7.36
C TYR A 63 -12.02 14.34 -7.44
N ALA A 64 -11.89 15.47 -6.74
CA ALA A 64 -12.82 16.59 -6.91
C ALA A 64 -12.84 17.14 -8.34
N SER A 65 -11.70 17.08 -9.05
CA SER A 65 -11.55 17.55 -10.43
C SER A 65 -11.81 16.47 -11.50
N GLN A 66 -11.96 15.19 -11.12
CA GLN A 66 -12.17 14.10 -12.05
C GLN A 66 -13.66 13.82 -12.30
N PRO A 67 -14.01 13.15 -13.41
CA PRO A 67 -15.33 12.55 -13.58
C PRO A 67 -15.68 11.63 -12.40
N ASN A 68 -16.98 11.52 -12.11
CA ASN A 68 -17.45 10.64 -11.04
C ASN A 68 -17.76 9.23 -11.57
N ASP A 69 -16.72 8.55 -12.08
CA ASP A 69 -16.84 7.26 -12.76
C ASP A 69 -17.20 6.12 -11.80
N LYS A 70 -17.91 5.11 -12.35
CA LYS A 70 -18.35 3.90 -11.63
C LYS A 70 -17.75 2.63 -12.20
N ASN A 71 -16.79 2.77 -13.10
CA ASN A 71 -16.21 1.69 -13.89
C ASN A 71 -15.04 0.98 -13.20
N LEU A 72 -14.63 1.44 -12.02
CA LEU A 72 -13.57 0.84 -11.22
C LEU A 72 -14.19 -0.12 -10.18
N SER A 73 -13.67 -1.32 -10.11
CA SER A 73 -14.01 -2.32 -9.10
C SER A 73 -12.77 -3.06 -8.62
N TRP A 74 -12.76 -3.49 -7.35
CA TRP A 74 -11.66 -4.25 -6.78
C TRP A 74 -12.11 -5.16 -5.65
N THR A 75 -11.25 -6.12 -5.32
CA THR A 75 -11.46 -7.05 -4.22
C THR A 75 -10.14 -7.27 -3.49
N PRO A 76 -10.09 -7.11 -2.17
CA PRO A 76 -8.89 -7.40 -1.39
C PRO A 76 -8.56 -8.90 -1.40
N ASP A 77 -7.30 -9.21 -1.53
CA ASP A 77 -6.74 -10.55 -1.39
C ASP A 77 -5.66 -10.64 -0.31
N TYR A 78 -5.16 -9.50 0.13
CA TYR A 78 -4.17 -9.39 1.18
C TYR A 78 -4.52 -8.24 2.12
N ALA A 79 -4.63 -8.54 3.41
CA ALA A 79 -4.90 -7.51 4.42
C ALA A 79 -4.30 -7.91 5.77
N ARG A 80 -3.76 -6.93 6.48
CA ARG A 80 -3.26 -7.06 7.84
C ARG A 80 -3.46 -5.76 8.61
N VAL A 81 -3.61 -5.86 9.91
CA VAL A 81 -3.64 -4.71 10.83
C VAL A 81 -2.50 -4.78 11.83
N SER A 82 -2.07 -3.62 12.32
CA SER A 82 -1.07 -3.52 13.37
C SER A 82 -1.60 -4.07 14.70
N ARG A 83 -0.70 -4.51 15.57
CA ARG A 83 -1.05 -4.98 16.91
C ARG A 83 -1.70 -3.92 17.81
N SER A 84 -1.56 -2.64 17.46
CA SER A 84 -2.24 -1.52 18.13
C SER A 84 -3.66 -1.27 17.60
N GLY A 85 -4.04 -1.90 16.47
CA GLY A 85 -5.33 -1.73 15.85
C GLY A 85 -5.59 -0.31 15.30
N ASP A 86 -4.54 0.51 15.18
CA ASP A 86 -4.60 1.90 14.73
C ASP A 86 -4.20 2.08 13.27
N TRP A 87 -3.68 1.02 12.64
CA TRP A 87 -3.10 1.05 11.32
C TRP A 87 -3.27 -0.31 10.63
N GLY A 88 -3.48 -0.29 9.31
CA GLY A 88 -3.54 -1.50 8.51
C GLY A 88 -3.34 -1.20 7.03
N PHE A 89 -3.23 -2.24 6.24
CA PHE A 89 -3.17 -2.15 4.79
C PHE A 89 -4.01 -3.25 4.14
N THR A 90 -4.47 -2.97 2.94
CA THR A 90 -5.13 -3.89 2.04
C THR A 90 -4.44 -3.87 0.69
N SER A 91 -4.47 -4.98 -0.01
CA SER A 91 -4.05 -5.08 -1.40
C SER A 91 -4.93 -6.10 -2.12
N GLY A 92 -5.05 -5.96 -3.43
CA GLY A 92 -5.87 -6.88 -4.22
C GLY A 92 -5.95 -6.47 -5.69
N ALA A 93 -6.62 -7.31 -6.46
CA ALA A 93 -6.85 -7.06 -7.87
C ALA A 93 -7.92 -6.00 -8.08
N TYR A 94 -7.71 -5.14 -9.08
CA TYR A 94 -8.73 -4.21 -9.58
C TYR A 94 -8.99 -4.42 -11.06
N THR A 95 -10.17 -3.99 -11.49
CA THR A 95 -10.53 -3.91 -12.90
C THR A 95 -11.16 -2.56 -13.20
N VAL A 96 -10.91 -2.06 -14.40
CA VAL A 96 -11.60 -0.88 -14.95
C VAL A 96 -12.34 -1.31 -16.20
N GLU A 97 -13.66 -1.12 -16.18
CA GLU A 97 -14.52 -1.39 -17.34
C GLU A 97 -14.42 -0.21 -18.32
N GLY A 98 -14.24 -0.52 -19.60
CA GLY A 98 -14.14 0.44 -20.70
C GLY A 98 -14.37 -0.23 -22.03
N ALA A 99 -13.97 0.42 -23.14
CA ALA A 99 -13.99 -0.22 -24.47
C ALA A 99 -13.16 -1.51 -24.46
N GLU A 100 -12.05 -1.47 -23.75
CA GLU A 100 -11.27 -2.64 -23.34
C GLU A 100 -11.19 -2.66 -21.81
N LYS A 101 -11.35 -3.86 -21.24
CA LYS A 101 -11.21 -4.06 -19.80
C LYS A 101 -9.74 -4.06 -19.41
N SER A 102 -9.37 -3.23 -18.48
CA SER A 102 -8.03 -3.20 -17.92
C SER A 102 -7.97 -3.81 -16.53
N TYR A 103 -6.79 -4.33 -16.17
CA TYR A 103 -6.54 -5.07 -14.95
C TYR A 103 -5.34 -4.48 -14.22
N GLY A 104 -5.29 -4.66 -12.94
CA GLY A 104 -4.16 -4.26 -12.13
C GLY A 104 -4.25 -4.72 -10.69
N GLN A 105 -3.29 -4.24 -9.92
CA GLN A 105 -3.19 -4.50 -8.49
C GLN A 105 -3.10 -3.18 -7.74
N TYR A 106 -3.75 -3.09 -6.58
CA TYR A 106 -3.70 -1.92 -5.70
C TYR A 106 -3.09 -2.26 -4.35
N LEU A 107 -2.68 -1.24 -3.64
CA LEU A 107 -2.32 -1.25 -2.23
C LEU A 107 -2.85 0.03 -1.58
N SER A 108 -3.63 -0.15 -0.52
CA SER A 108 -4.18 0.94 0.29
C SER A 108 -3.67 0.86 1.72
N VAL A 109 -3.29 2.00 2.29
CA VAL A 109 -2.95 2.14 3.70
C VAL A 109 -4.08 2.85 4.42
N TRP A 110 -4.48 2.30 5.56
CA TRP A 110 -5.59 2.76 6.37
C TRP A 110 -5.14 3.10 7.79
N LYS A 111 -5.74 4.13 8.36
CA LYS A 111 -5.56 4.50 9.78
C LYS A 111 -6.89 4.60 10.50
N ALA A 112 -6.89 4.20 11.77
CA ALA A 112 -8.01 4.42 12.67
C ALA A 112 -8.01 5.88 13.17
N ILE A 113 -8.83 6.73 12.57
CA ILE A 113 -8.97 8.15 12.90
C ILE A 113 -10.36 8.36 13.50
N ASN A 114 -10.44 8.86 14.72
CA ASN A 114 -11.71 9.08 15.43
C ASN A 114 -12.63 7.85 15.46
N GLY A 115 -12.03 6.66 15.61
CA GLY A 115 -12.78 5.40 15.67
C GLY A 115 -13.33 4.89 14.34
N LYS A 116 -12.78 5.39 13.22
CA LYS A 116 -13.11 4.97 11.86
C LYS A 116 -11.84 4.63 11.08
N TRP A 117 -11.94 3.67 10.17
CA TRP A 117 -10.92 3.46 9.15
C TRP A 117 -11.01 4.57 8.11
N GLU A 118 -9.95 5.34 7.96
CA GLU A 118 -9.79 6.32 6.90
C GLU A 118 -8.59 5.96 6.02
N LEU A 119 -8.79 6.02 4.71
CA LEU A 119 -7.74 5.83 3.72
C LEU A 119 -6.72 6.96 3.83
N VAL A 120 -5.44 6.63 3.97
CA VAL A 120 -4.36 7.62 4.04
C VAL A 120 -3.41 7.56 2.85
N LEU A 121 -3.38 6.43 2.14
CA LEU A 121 -2.59 6.28 0.93
C LEU A 121 -3.20 5.19 0.04
N ASP A 122 -3.28 5.46 -1.27
CA ASP A 122 -3.71 4.49 -2.27
C ASP A 122 -2.81 4.58 -3.51
N ILE A 123 -2.32 3.44 -3.95
CA ILE A 123 -1.49 3.28 -5.14
C ILE A 123 -1.97 2.06 -5.92
N GLY A 124 -1.97 2.17 -7.24
CA GLY A 124 -2.30 1.08 -8.13
C GLY A 124 -1.35 1.02 -9.33
N THR A 125 -1.21 -0.16 -9.88
CA THR A 125 -0.45 -0.37 -11.12
C THR A 125 -1.16 -1.40 -12.00
N SER A 126 -1.08 -1.20 -13.31
CA SER A 126 -1.72 -2.07 -14.30
C SER A 126 -0.83 -3.26 -14.66
N HIS A 127 -1.48 -4.35 -15.02
CA HIS A 127 -0.86 -5.53 -15.61
C HIS A 127 -1.82 -6.19 -16.63
N ASN A 128 -1.32 -7.16 -17.37
CA ASN A 128 -2.14 -7.93 -18.30
C ASN A 128 -3.24 -8.69 -17.56
N LYS A 129 -4.25 -9.19 -18.30
CA LYS A 129 -5.29 -10.05 -17.72
C LYS A 129 -4.64 -11.17 -16.89
N PRO A 130 -5.05 -11.36 -15.61
CA PRO A 130 -4.46 -12.38 -14.76
C PRO A 130 -4.70 -13.79 -15.32
N LEU A 131 -3.68 -14.63 -15.24
CA LEU A 131 -3.69 -16.02 -15.66
C LEU A 131 -3.91 -16.97 -14.46
N HIS A 132 -3.63 -16.50 -13.26
CA HIS A 132 -3.66 -17.30 -12.04
C HIS A 132 -4.69 -16.76 -11.05
N PRO A 133 -5.42 -17.65 -10.34
CA PRO A 133 -6.27 -17.23 -9.24
C PRO A 133 -5.42 -16.68 -8.09
N VAL A 134 -5.89 -15.63 -7.46
CA VAL A 134 -5.22 -15.04 -6.30
C VAL A 134 -5.67 -15.77 -5.03
N THR A 135 -4.70 -16.14 -4.19
CA THR A 135 -4.96 -16.72 -2.88
C THR A 135 -5.14 -15.60 -1.86
N GLN A 136 -6.28 -15.61 -1.15
CA GLN A 136 -6.54 -14.67 -0.07
C GLN A 136 -5.66 -14.97 1.14
N TYR A 137 -5.09 -13.91 1.72
CA TYR A 137 -4.29 -13.98 2.93
C TYR A 137 -4.66 -12.81 3.86
N PHE A 138 -5.51 -13.09 4.82
CA PHE A 138 -5.96 -12.13 5.83
C PHE A 138 -5.51 -12.61 7.20
N GLN A 139 -4.84 -11.76 7.95
CA GLN A 139 -4.26 -12.16 9.22
C GLN A 139 -4.36 -11.03 10.26
N ASP A 140 -4.94 -11.37 11.41
CA ASP A 140 -4.86 -10.54 12.61
C ASP A 140 -3.47 -10.66 13.26
N PRO A 141 -3.02 -9.65 14.01
CA PRO A 141 -1.81 -9.75 14.80
C PRO A 141 -1.94 -10.88 15.85
N LYS A 142 -0.83 -11.53 16.16
CA LYS A 142 -0.79 -12.62 17.17
C LYS A 142 -1.20 -12.14 18.55
N ASP A 143 -0.92 -10.89 18.87
CA ASP A 143 -1.27 -10.22 20.11
C ASP A 143 -1.65 -8.76 19.82
N TYR A 144 -2.63 -8.25 20.56
CA TYR A 144 -2.98 -6.84 20.50
C TYR A 144 -2.27 -6.10 21.63
N TYR A 145 -1.64 -4.97 21.26
CA TYR A 145 -0.91 -4.12 22.19
C TYR A 145 -1.14 -2.66 21.87
N LYS A 146 -1.79 -1.95 22.77
CA LYS A 146 -1.94 -0.49 22.70
C LYS A 146 -0.92 0.16 23.61
N PRO A 147 0.13 0.80 23.07
CA PRO A 147 1.07 1.52 23.90
C PRO A 147 0.37 2.66 24.63
N GLN A 148 0.52 2.73 25.94
CA GLN A 148 -0.11 3.77 26.77
C GLN A 148 0.41 5.18 26.49
N PHE A 149 1.63 5.28 25.94
CA PHE A 149 2.32 6.54 25.69
C PHE A 149 3.10 6.51 24.37
N ALA A 150 2.42 6.62 23.24
CA ALA A 150 3.08 6.93 21.97
C ALA A 150 3.04 8.44 21.72
N GLY A 151 3.87 9.19 22.44
CA GLY A 151 3.98 10.64 22.22
C GLY A 151 4.63 10.99 20.87
N PRO A 152 4.52 12.26 20.41
CA PRO A 152 5.07 12.69 19.13
C PRO A 152 6.55 12.35 18.93
N LYS A 153 7.35 12.40 20.01
CA LYS A 153 8.80 12.07 19.97
C LYS A 153 9.04 10.58 19.67
N GLN A 154 8.27 9.67 20.28
CA GLN A 154 8.39 8.24 20.01
C GLN A 154 7.94 7.87 18.59
N LEU A 155 6.89 8.52 18.10
CA LEU A 155 6.44 8.34 16.71
C LEU A 155 7.49 8.85 15.72
N ALA A 156 8.08 10.03 15.97
CA ALA A 156 9.15 10.58 15.14
C ALA A 156 10.39 9.67 15.15
N ALA A 157 10.86 9.22 16.31
CA ALA A 157 11.99 8.30 16.43
C ALA A 157 11.72 6.98 15.68
N GLY A 158 10.48 6.50 15.72
CA GLY A 158 10.07 5.32 14.96
C GLY A 158 10.15 5.48 13.44
N LYS A 159 9.81 6.65 12.93
CA LYS A 159 9.97 6.99 11.50
C LYS A 159 11.44 6.98 11.07
N GLU A 160 12.32 7.54 11.90
CA GLU A 160 13.76 7.56 11.63
C GLU A 160 14.38 6.16 11.56
N ILE A 161 13.90 5.21 12.37
CA ILE A 161 14.34 3.81 12.27
C ILE A 161 14.02 3.23 10.89
N ILE A 162 12.82 3.48 10.37
CA ILE A 162 12.41 2.97 9.05
C ILE A 162 13.21 3.64 7.94
N LEU A 163 13.40 4.95 8.00
CA LEU A 163 14.25 5.68 7.04
C LEU A 163 15.70 5.15 7.06
N THR A 164 16.23 4.82 8.24
CA THR A 164 17.56 4.22 8.38
C THR A 164 17.62 2.81 7.79
N THR A 165 16.57 2.00 7.99
CA THR A 165 16.45 0.67 7.36
C THR A 165 16.51 0.80 5.82
N GLU A 166 15.78 1.73 5.23
CA GLU A 166 15.79 1.95 3.79
C GLU A 166 17.14 2.47 3.26
N LYS A 167 17.80 3.36 4.01
CA LYS A 167 19.17 3.79 3.68
C LYS A 167 20.16 2.62 3.72
N THR A 168 20.04 1.74 4.71
CA THR A 168 20.87 0.52 4.80
C THR A 168 20.61 -0.40 3.63
N MET A 169 19.35 -0.67 3.29
CA MET A 169 18.98 -1.44 2.11
C MET A 169 19.58 -0.84 0.83
N SER A 170 19.44 0.47 0.64
CA SER A 170 20.00 1.17 -0.53
C SER A 170 21.52 1.06 -0.60
N ALA A 171 22.23 1.13 0.54
CA ALA A 171 23.67 0.95 0.61
C ALA A 171 24.08 -0.48 0.27
N MET A 172 23.36 -1.48 0.78
CA MET A 172 23.60 -2.90 0.48
C MET A 172 23.38 -3.22 -1.01
N LEU A 173 22.29 -2.71 -1.59
CA LEU A 173 22.01 -2.86 -3.03
C LEU A 173 23.12 -2.22 -3.89
N LYS A 174 23.65 -1.07 -3.47
CA LYS A 174 24.74 -0.40 -4.19
C LYS A 174 26.05 -1.19 -4.12
N SER A 175 26.37 -1.80 -2.98
CA SER A 175 27.66 -2.47 -2.75
C SER A 175 27.66 -3.95 -3.14
N HIS A 176 26.52 -4.64 -3.04
CA HIS A 176 26.42 -6.09 -3.24
C HIS A 176 25.46 -6.48 -4.40
N GLY A 177 24.89 -5.50 -5.08
CA GLY A 177 23.96 -5.73 -6.21
C GLY A 177 22.56 -6.15 -5.80
N ILE A 178 21.74 -6.47 -6.79
CA ILE A 178 20.30 -6.74 -6.67
C ILE A 178 19.99 -7.89 -5.69
N GLY A 179 20.83 -8.92 -5.66
CA GLY A 179 20.64 -10.07 -4.75
C GLY A 179 20.59 -9.70 -3.27
N ALA A 180 21.18 -8.56 -2.88
CA ALA A 180 21.11 -8.05 -1.51
C ALA A 180 19.66 -7.75 -1.05
N PHE A 181 18.72 -7.56 -1.97
CA PHE A 181 17.29 -7.39 -1.64
C PHE A 181 16.75 -8.54 -0.79
N GLY A 182 17.25 -9.77 -1.03
CA GLY A 182 16.85 -10.95 -0.28
C GLY A 182 17.04 -10.83 1.23
N GLY A 183 18.01 -10.03 1.69
CA GLY A 183 18.23 -9.75 3.12
C GLY A 183 17.14 -8.91 3.80
N PHE A 184 16.32 -8.21 3.01
CA PHE A 184 15.28 -7.29 3.48
C PHE A 184 13.87 -7.80 3.22
N LEU A 185 13.69 -8.93 2.52
CA LEU A 185 12.39 -9.49 2.18
C LEU A 185 11.95 -10.50 3.24
N ASN A 186 10.67 -10.42 3.62
CA ASN A 186 10.00 -11.49 4.35
C ASN A 186 9.87 -12.74 3.47
N PRO A 187 9.88 -13.97 4.00
CA PRO A 187 9.72 -15.19 3.21
C PRO A 187 8.50 -15.20 2.28
N ASP A 188 7.38 -14.60 2.69
CA ASP A 188 6.13 -14.49 1.94
C ASP A 188 5.90 -13.10 1.32
N ALA A 189 6.97 -12.30 1.17
CA ALA A 189 6.89 -10.96 0.60
C ALA A 189 6.18 -10.96 -0.76
N ARG A 190 5.38 -9.91 -1.00
CA ARG A 190 4.68 -9.68 -2.26
C ARG A 190 5.30 -8.50 -3.00
N VAL A 191 5.56 -8.68 -4.29
CA VAL A 191 6.04 -7.63 -5.19
C VAL A 191 5.01 -7.42 -6.28
N VAL A 192 4.56 -6.19 -6.44
CA VAL A 192 3.65 -5.75 -7.50
C VAL A 192 4.41 -4.77 -8.39
N PHE A 193 4.65 -5.17 -9.63
CA PHE A 193 5.41 -4.37 -10.59
C PHE A 193 4.61 -4.18 -11.88
N PRO A 194 4.66 -3.01 -12.55
CA PRO A 194 3.91 -2.74 -13.76
C PRO A 194 4.07 -3.82 -14.82
N GLY A 195 2.95 -4.29 -15.39
CA GLY A 195 2.93 -5.33 -16.42
C GLY A 195 2.95 -6.77 -15.91
N TYR A 196 3.13 -7.00 -14.61
CA TYR A 196 3.24 -8.34 -14.02
C TYR A 196 2.16 -8.62 -12.99
N GLU A 197 1.68 -9.87 -12.94
CA GLU A 197 0.89 -10.36 -11.82
C GLU A 197 1.72 -10.31 -10.51
N PRO A 198 1.08 -10.26 -9.33
CA PRO A 198 1.80 -10.23 -8.06
C PRO A 198 2.79 -11.40 -7.91
N ILE A 199 4.03 -11.07 -7.60
CA ILE A 199 5.10 -12.04 -7.37
C ILE A 199 5.14 -12.32 -5.86
N ILE A 200 4.83 -13.55 -5.48
CA ILE A 200 4.68 -13.95 -4.07
C ILE A 200 5.80 -14.90 -3.67
N GLY A 201 6.50 -14.55 -2.61
CA GLY A 201 7.61 -15.27 -2.02
C GLY A 201 8.97 -14.64 -2.31
N LYS A 202 9.82 -14.62 -1.29
CA LYS A 202 11.16 -14.02 -1.30
C LYS A 202 12.00 -14.49 -2.49
N ASP A 203 12.09 -15.81 -2.70
CA ASP A 203 12.98 -16.37 -3.73
C ASP A 203 12.52 -15.97 -5.14
N LYS A 204 11.20 -15.97 -5.37
CA LYS A 204 10.61 -15.51 -6.64
C LYS A 204 10.83 -14.02 -6.84
N ALA A 205 10.70 -13.21 -5.79
CA ALA A 205 10.94 -11.77 -5.84
C ALA A 205 12.42 -11.47 -6.19
N VAL A 206 13.36 -12.15 -5.54
CA VAL A 206 14.80 -12.01 -5.83
C VAL A 206 15.12 -12.46 -7.26
N ALA A 207 14.57 -13.59 -7.72
CA ALA A 207 14.74 -14.06 -9.09
C ALA A 207 14.18 -13.05 -10.09
N PHE A 208 13.00 -12.50 -9.85
CA PHE A 208 12.40 -11.45 -10.68
C PHE A 208 13.32 -10.23 -10.78
N TYR A 209 13.75 -9.67 -9.65
CA TYR A 209 14.64 -8.51 -9.67
C TYR A 209 15.94 -8.78 -10.42
N ASN A 210 16.59 -9.92 -10.17
CA ASN A 210 17.83 -10.30 -10.87
C ASN A 210 17.63 -10.52 -12.38
N SER A 211 16.44 -10.96 -12.80
CA SER A 211 16.15 -11.16 -14.23
C SER A 211 15.85 -9.86 -14.96
N MET A 212 15.19 -8.92 -14.29
CA MET A 212 14.65 -7.71 -14.89
C MET A 212 15.62 -6.54 -14.93
N MET A 213 16.39 -6.33 -13.87
CA MET A 213 17.14 -5.09 -13.70
C MET A 213 18.59 -5.33 -13.29
N SER A 214 19.48 -4.44 -13.73
CA SER A 214 20.90 -4.44 -13.33
C SER A 214 21.13 -3.66 -12.04
N LYS A 215 20.28 -2.65 -11.77
CA LYS A 215 20.37 -1.80 -10.59
C LYS A 215 19.03 -1.21 -10.24
N ILE A 216 18.80 -1.03 -8.95
CA ILE A 216 17.69 -0.24 -8.41
C ILE A 216 18.21 0.67 -7.31
N SER A 217 17.67 1.88 -7.23
CA SER A 217 17.95 2.83 -6.15
C SER A 217 16.68 3.54 -5.71
N PHE A 218 16.65 3.96 -4.45
CA PHE A 218 15.47 4.56 -3.82
C PHE A 218 15.78 5.96 -3.31
N LYS A 219 14.83 6.88 -3.52
CA LYS A 219 14.77 8.19 -2.88
C LYS A 219 13.46 8.23 -2.08
N THR A 220 13.55 7.91 -0.81
CA THR A 220 12.41 7.92 0.11
C THR A 220 11.91 9.33 0.35
N THR A 221 10.62 9.54 0.20
CA THR A 221 9.97 10.82 0.47
C THR A 221 9.46 10.88 1.91
N GLN A 222 8.82 9.80 2.37
CA GLN A 222 8.22 9.75 3.70
C GLN A 222 8.16 8.33 4.24
N ALA A 223 8.21 8.23 5.56
CA ALA A 223 7.94 7.02 6.33
C ALA A 223 6.87 7.29 7.38
N ASP A 224 6.10 6.28 7.72
CA ASP A 224 5.20 6.29 8.87
C ASP A 224 5.13 4.90 9.51
N LYS A 225 4.76 4.83 10.79
CA LYS A 225 4.81 3.62 11.59
C LYS A 225 3.61 3.51 12.52
N ALA A 226 3.03 2.31 12.63
CA ALA A 226 1.98 2.00 13.59
C ALA A 226 2.43 2.22 15.05
N ALA A 227 1.52 2.63 15.90
CA ALA A 227 1.80 2.84 17.33
C ALA A 227 2.27 1.55 18.01
N GLY A 228 1.77 0.38 17.59
CA GLY A 228 2.19 -0.94 18.07
C GLY A 228 3.64 -1.30 17.77
N GLY A 229 4.27 -0.60 16.82
CA GLY A 229 5.68 -0.77 16.49
C GLY A 229 6.00 -2.04 15.72
N ASP A 230 5.03 -2.62 15.07
CA ASP A 230 5.11 -3.86 14.29
C ASP A 230 5.00 -3.64 12.79
N PHE A 231 4.28 -2.59 12.34
CA PHE A 231 4.15 -2.21 10.94
C PHE A 231 4.63 -0.79 10.66
N ALA A 232 5.11 -0.59 9.44
CA ALA A 232 5.46 0.70 8.90
C ALA A 232 5.26 0.72 7.39
N TYR A 233 5.14 1.91 6.79
CA TYR A 233 5.26 2.08 5.36
C TYR A 233 6.25 3.19 5.02
N THR A 234 6.78 3.10 3.80
CA THR A 234 7.51 4.18 3.13
C THR A 234 6.93 4.41 1.75
N TYR A 235 7.10 5.61 1.24
CA TYR A 235 6.93 5.87 -0.18
C TYR A 235 7.98 6.83 -0.71
N GLY A 236 8.22 6.78 -2.01
CA GLY A 236 9.19 7.61 -2.68
C GLY A 236 9.32 7.27 -4.15
N VAL A 237 10.48 7.57 -4.72
CA VAL A 237 10.81 7.27 -6.10
C VAL A 237 11.91 6.23 -6.18
N ALA A 238 11.66 5.17 -6.94
CA ALA A 238 12.64 4.18 -7.33
C ALA A 238 13.17 4.51 -8.74
N THR A 239 14.48 4.41 -8.93
CA THR A 239 15.11 4.46 -10.24
C THR A 239 15.64 3.10 -10.56
N VAL A 240 15.22 2.54 -11.69
CA VAL A 240 15.58 1.21 -12.19
C VAL A 240 16.43 1.35 -13.43
N ASP A 241 17.62 0.76 -13.40
CA ASP A 241 18.47 0.55 -14.58
C ASP A 241 18.26 -0.90 -15.05
N TYR A 242 17.80 -1.08 -16.27
CA TYR A 242 17.64 -2.38 -16.89
C TYR A 242 18.98 -2.86 -17.48
N ARG A 243 19.02 -4.08 -18.03
CA ARG A 243 20.25 -4.66 -18.60
C ARG A 243 20.71 -3.98 -19.90
N THR A 244 19.84 -3.19 -20.52
CA THR A 244 20.14 -2.31 -21.65
C THR A 244 20.30 -0.89 -21.11
N ASP A 245 20.69 0.07 -21.90
CA ASP A 245 20.85 1.49 -21.50
C ASP A 245 19.51 2.18 -21.14
N LEU A 246 18.49 1.40 -20.83
CA LEU A 246 17.18 1.89 -20.43
C LEU A 246 17.13 2.13 -18.93
N ARG A 247 16.70 3.33 -18.57
CA ARG A 247 16.42 3.74 -17.19
C ARG A 247 15.01 4.26 -17.06
N GLU A 248 14.31 3.79 -16.05
CA GLU A 248 12.96 4.24 -15.73
C GLU A 248 12.83 4.64 -14.27
N SER A 249 11.83 5.48 -13.98
CA SER A 249 11.48 5.91 -12.63
C SER A 249 10.08 5.44 -12.28
N PHE A 250 9.92 5.00 -11.03
CA PHE A 250 8.66 4.53 -10.48
C PHE A 250 8.41 5.21 -9.15
N ASN A 251 7.16 5.57 -8.88
CA ASN A 251 6.73 5.78 -7.52
C ASN A 251 6.59 4.41 -6.85
N TYR A 252 6.96 4.30 -5.59
CA TYR A 252 6.82 3.07 -4.82
C TYR A 252 6.14 3.30 -3.49
N VAL A 253 5.49 2.26 -2.98
CA VAL A 253 5.05 2.13 -1.60
C VAL A 253 5.52 0.77 -1.09
N PHE A 254 6.17 0.78 0.05
CA PHE A 254 6.67 -0.40 0.75
C PHE A 254 5.98 -0.54 2.10
N ILE A 255 5.60 -1.77 2.43
CA ILE A 255 5.10 -2.14 3.75
C ILE A 255 6.15 -3.00 4.44
N TYR A 256 6.54 -2.58 5.63
CA TYR A 256 7.48 -3.26 6.50
C TYR A 256 6.78 -3.92 7.69
N GLU A 257 7.25 -5.08 8.07
CA GLU A 257 6.89 -5.74 9.31
C GLU A 257 8.15 -5.96 10.17
N ARG A 258 8.04 -5.66 11.46
CA ARG A 258 9.10 -5.93 12.42
C ARG A 258 9.14 -7.41 12.75
N GLN A 259 10.28 -8.02 12.55
CA GLN A 259 10.51 -9.44 12.81
C GLN A 259 10.86 -9.71 14.29
N PRO A 260 10.80 -10.97 14.75
CA PRO A 260 11.18 -11.34 16.13
C PRO A 260 12.62 -10.98 16.51
N ASP A 261 13.54 -10.96 15.55
CA ASP A 261 14.93 -10.51 15.69
C ASP A 261 15.10 -8.99 15.69
N HIS A 262 13.97 -8.25 15.70
CA HIS A 262 13.85 -6.80 15.65
C HIS A 262 14.22 -6.13 14.33
N ASN A 263 14.60 -6.86 13.31
CA ASN A 263 14.78 -6.33 11.96
C ASN A 263 13.42 -5.96 11.32
N TRP A 264 13.47 -5.04 10.36
CA TRP A 264 12.31 -4.64 9.59
C TRP A 264 12.41 -5.25 8.19
N ASN A 265 11.49 -6.16 7.87
CA ASN A 265 11.46 -6.83 6.58
C ASN A 265 10.25 -6.35 5.75
N LEU A 266 10.46 -6.26 4.46
CA LEU A 266 9.44 -5.94 3.47
C LEU A 266 8.46 -7.10 3.32
N ILE A 267 7.18 -6.85 3.51
CA ILE A 267 6.10 -7.81 3.30
C ILE A 267 5.28 -7.49 2.05
N SER A 268 5.26 -6.22 1.61
CA SER A 268 4.62 -5.82 0.37
C SER A 268 5.36 -4.66 -0.28
N GLN A 269 5.47 -4.70 -1.59
CA GLN A 269 6.09 -3.69 -2.43
C GLN A 269 5.20 -3.48 -3.64
N ILE A 270 4.87 -2.24 -3.94
CA ILE A 270 4.16 -1.87 -5.16
C ILE A 270 4.88 -0.71 -5.84
N TYR A 271 4.96 -0.80 -7.16
CA TYR A 271 5.56 0.20 -8.03
C TYR A 271 4.54 0.65 -9.08
N THR A 272 4.52 1.93 -9.39
CA THR A 272 3.76 2.48 -10.50
C THR A 272 4.62 3.47 -11.28
N PRO A 273 4.51 3.58 -12.61
CA PRO A 273 5.31 4.53 -13.37
C PRO A 273 5.24 5.93 -12.78
N ALA A 274 6.39 6.60 -12.68
CA ALA A 274 6.47 8.00 -12.27
C ALA A 274 6.58 8.90 -13.51
N GLU A 275 5.96 10.06 -13.44
CA GLU A 275 6.17 11.12 -14.44
C GLU A 275 7.58 11.68 -14.29
N ARG A 276 8.26 11.91 -15.42
CA ARG A 276 9.60 12.51 -15.48
C ARG A 276 9.51 14.03 -15.44
#